data_82c289df397403a7fb7b1e6b99244e4b
#
_entry.id   82c289df397403a7fb7b1e6b99244e4b
#
_cell.length_a   1.000
_cell.length_b   1.000
_cell.length_c   1.000
_cell.angle_alpha   90.00
_cell.angle_beta   90.00
_cell.angle_gamma   90.00
#
_symmetry.space_group_name_H-M   'P 1'
#
loop_
_entity.id
_entity.type
_entity.pdbx_description
1 polymer ?
#
loop_
_entity_poly.entity_id
_entity_poly.type
_entity_poly.pdbx_seq_one_letter_code
_entity_poly.pdbx_strand_id
1 'polypeptide(L)'
;MANHTIYDDVFRTMLEKMPQLAVPLINEVFGTDYPLDVEIIQKRNEYQTKNGEIITDSHLKIKNKGYHIECQSTWDSTMEIQMVEYDFAIGLGNIRKEHGIYRLYFPSSCVLYLWGKSDKDHLVVELVMPDGRRIEYRVPVVYVEDYSREEIFQKYLVFLLPYYSMRYERKRKELGRDPEKLRDFLEEYREIERYLEKEFLEKDQEIMFRDIVELISRIGNHILRDEEQVKERFGEVMGGKVLELESDKLIKQGIEQGIEQGMERERKNTEKALQKVKEAEEEIRRLKQLLQEKGAGHTEQ
;
A
#
# COMPACT_ATOMS: atom_id res chain seq x y z
N MET A 1 -9.73 9.89 22.24
CA MET A 1 -8.59 9.61 21.34
C MET A 1 -8.75 8.17 20.92
N ALA A 2 -9.02 7.90 19.66
CA ALA A 2 -9.07 6.53 19.15
C ALA A 2 -7.67 5.91 19.35
N ASN A 3 -7.61 4.76 20.03
CA ASN A 3 -6.38 3.98 20.13
C ASN A 3 -6.09 3.42 18.73
N HIS A 4 -5.29 4.13 17.95
CA HIS A 4 -4.81 3.62 16.67
C HIS A 4 -3.97 2.37 16.91
N THR A 5 -4.45 1.25 16.43
CA THR A 5 -3.74 -0.02 16.48
C THR A 5 -2.88 -0.20 15.23
N ILE A 6 -1.91 -1.12 15.27
CA ILE A 6 -1.13 -1.49 14.09
C ILE A 6 -2.02 -1.98 12.94
N TYR A 7 -3.17 -2.55 13.27
CA TYR A 7 -4.13 -3.07 12.29
C TYR A 7 -4.79 -1.94 11.51
N ASP A 8 -5.19 -0.87 12.21
CA ASP A 8 -5.77 0.33 11.61
C ASP A 8 -4.76 1.05 10.72
N ASP A 9 -3.49 1.12 11.15
CA ASP A 9 -2.40 1.71 10.37
C ASP A 9 -2.16 0.94 9.06
N VAL A 10 -2.17 -0.40 9.11
CA VAL A 10 -2.00 -1.25 7.93
C VAL A 10 -3.19 -1.09 6.99
N PHE A 11 -4.43 -1.06 7.52
CA PHE A 11 -5.64 -0.86 6.74
C PHE A 11 -5.61 0.46 5.98
N ARG A 12 -5.32 1.55 6.67
CA ARG A 12 -5.20 2.88 6.07
C ARG A 12 -4.09 2.93 5.03
N THR A 13 -2.91 2.38 5.34
CA THR A 13 -1.79 2.34 4.41
C THR A 13 -2.14 1.61 3.11
N MET A 14 -2.86 0.47 3.20
CA MET A 14 -3.33 -0.23 2.00
C MET A 14 -4.27 0.61 1.16
N LEU A 15 -5.24 1.27 1.80
CA LEU A 15 -6.18 2.13 1.08
C LEU A 15 -5.51 3.37 0.48
N GLU A 16 -4.53 3.96 1.16
CA GLU A 16 -3.81 5.14 0.68
C GLU A 16 -2.86 4.82 -0.47
N LYS A 17 -2.09 3.75 -0.36
CA LYS A 17 -1.06 3.41 -1.36
C LYS A 17 -1.58 2.49 -2.46
N MET A 18 -2.49 1.58 -2.15
CA MET A 18 -2.91 0.47 -3.01
C MET A 18 -4.44 0.28 -3.00
N PRO A 19 -5.25 1.34 -3.21
CA PRO A 19 -6.71 1.26 -3.10
C PRO A 19 -7.32 0.21 -4.03
N GLN A 20 -6.70 -0.09 -5.16
CA GLN A 20 -7.14 -1.11 -6.12
C GLN A 20 -7.20 -2.52 -5.51
N LEU A 21 -6.44 -2.81 -4.45
CA LEU A 21 -6.54 -4.10 -3.75
C LEU A 21 -7.87 -4.29 -3.02
N ALA A 22 -8.61 -3.21 -2.75
CA ALA A 22 -9.95 -3.29 -2.16
C ALA A 22 -11.02 -3.69 -3.19
N VAL A 23 -10.75 -3.59 -4.50
CA VAL A 23 -11.75 -3.89 -5.56
C VAL A 23 -12.24 -5.34 -5.50
N PRO A 24 -11.37 -6.36 -5.40
CA PRO A 24 -11.82 -7.75 -5.29
C PRO A 24 -12.65 -8.00 -4.03
N LEU A 25 -12.32 -7.37 -2.91
CA LEU A 25 -13.11 -7.46 -1.68
C LEU A 25 -14.48 -6.82 -1.87
N ILE A 26 -14.57 -5.66 -2.50
CA ILE A 26 -15.83 -4.99 -2.85
C ILE A 26 -16.68 -5.88 -3.77
N ASN A 27 -16.04 -6.48 -4.78
CA ASN A 27 -16.73 -7.40 -5.70
C ASN A 27 -17.30 -8.61 -4.96
N GLU A 28 -16.51 -9.22 -4.08
CA GLU A 28 -16.90 -10.39 -3.29
C GLU A 28 -18.08 -10.07 -2.37
N VAL A 29 -18.01 -8.96 -1.64
CA VAL A 29 -19.00 -8.60 -0.61
C VAL A 29 -20.31 -8.10 -1.22
N PHE A 30 -20.23 -7.30 -2.27
CA PHE A 30 -21.41 -6.61 -2.83
C PHE A 30 -21.90 -7.21 -4.16
N GLY A 31 -21.31 -8.32 -4.60
CA GLY A 31 -21.70 -8.98 -5.86
C GLY A 31 -21.51 -8.09 -7.08
N THR A 32 -20.47 -7.24 -7.06
CA THR A 32 -20.10 -6.39 -8.19
C THR A 32 -19.03 -7.07 -9.04
N ASP A 33 -18.78 -6.53 -10.23
CA ASP A 33 -17.78 -7.04 -11.18
C ASP A 33 -16.96 -5.88 -11.74
N TYR A 34 -16.26 -5.19 -10.85
CA TYR A 34 -15.34 -4.12 -11.25
C TYR A 34 -13.99 -4.70 -11.68
N PRO A 35 -13.41 -4.22 -12.79
CA PRO A 35 -12.04 -4.59 -13.13
C PRO A 35 -11.04 -4.00 -12.13
N LEU A 36 -9.86 -4.64 -12.00
CA LEU A 36 -8.84 -4.23 -11.01
C LEU A 36 -8.30 -2.81 -11.24
N ASP A 37 -8.33 -2.33 -12.48
CA ASP A 37 -7.87 -1.00 -12.89
C ASP A 37 -8.98 0.05 -12.82
N VAL A 38 -10.13 -0.26 -12.23
CA VAL A 38 -11.21 0.73 -12.07
C VAL A 38 -10.73 1.90 -11.23
N GLU A 39 -11.08 3.12 -11.65
CA GLU A 39 -10.76 4.31 -10.88
C GLU A 39 -11.47 4.30 -9.53
N ILE A 40 -10.67 4.43 -8.46
CA ILE A 40 -11.14 4.56 -7.08
C ILE A 40 -10.82 5.96 -6.60
N ILE A 41 -11.82 6.66 -6.11
CA ILE A 41 -11.66 7.97 -5.49
C ILE A 41 -11.84 7.80 -3.98
N GLN A 42 -10.76 8.03 -3.23
CA GLN A 42 -10.87 8.14 -1.77
C GLN A 42 -11.58 9.45 -1.44
N LYS A 43 -12.60 9.34 -0.63
CA LYS A 43 -13.35 10.47 -0.11
C LYS A 43 -12.86 10.82 1.29
N ARG A 44 -13.21 12.00 1.74
CA ARG A 44 -13.01 12.39 3.12
C ARG A 44 -13.74 11.40 4.04
N ASN A 45 -13.07 10.95 5.08
CA ASN A 45 -13.56 10.01 6.09
C ASN A 45 -13.79 10.67 7.47
N GLU A 46 -13.61 11.97 7.58
CA GLU A 46 -13.85 12.77 8.79
C GLU A 46 -15.13 13.60 8.60
N TYR A 47 -16.06 13.49 9.53
CA TYR A 47 -17.36 14.16 9.49
C TYR A 47 -17.61 14.93 10.78
N GLN A 48 -17.77 16.25 10.67
CA GLN A 48 -18.11 17.10 11.80
C GLN A 48 -19.60 17.02 12.09
N THR A 49 -19.95 16.61 13.30
CA THR A 49 -21.34 16.56 13.79
C THR A 49 -21.53 17.52 14.96
N LYS A 50 -22.78 17.75 15.37
CA LYS A 50 -23.07 18.57 16.57
C LYS A 50 -22.55 17.92 17.86
N ASN A 51 -22.38 16.61 17.87
CA ASN A 51 -21.96 15.82 19.02
C ASN A 51 -20.46 15.50 19.03
N GLY A 52 -19.71 15.96 18.03
CA GLY A 52 -18.29 15.70 17.87
C GLY A 52 -17.92 15.32 16.44
N GLU A 53 -16.71 14.85 16.29
CA GLU A 53 -16.19 14.34 15.02
C GLU A 53 -16.43 12.82 14.90
N ILE A 54 -16.92 12.42 13.75
CA ILE A 54 -17.01 11.01 13.34
C ILE A 54 -15.88 10.76 12.34
N ILE A 55 -15.06 9.78 12.61
CA ILE A 55 -13.98 9.32 11.72
C ILE A 55 -14.29 7.88 11.35
N THR A 56 -14.40 7.60 10.05
CA THR A 56 -14.56 6.24 9.51
C THR A 56 -13.22 5.71 8.99
N ASP A 57 -13.07 4.39 8.94
CA ASP A 57 -11.83 3.79 8.45
C ASP A 57 -11.66 3.99 6.94
N SER A 58 -12.77 3.98 6.17
CA SER A 58 -12.72 4.26 4.74
C SER A 58 -13.98 4.96 4.22
N HIS A 59 -13.84 5.68 3.12
CA HIS A 59 -14.94 6.10 2.27
C HIS A 59 -14.44 6.16 0.83
N LEU A 60 -14.83 5.17 0.03
CA LEU A 60 -14.38 4.99 -1.34
C LEU A 60 -15.52 5.29 -2.31
N LYS A 61 -15.20 5.79 -3.49
CA LYS A 61 -16.15 5.95 -4.58
C LYS A 61 -15.61 5.25 -5.82
N ILE A 62 -16.41 4.34 -6.39
CA ILE A 62 -16.17 3.67 -7.67
C ILE A 62 -17.32 4.05 -8.59
N LYS A 63 -17.02 4.71 -9.71
CA LYS A 63 -18.05 5.28 -10.61
C LYS A 63 -19.00 6.19 -9.83
N ASN A 64 -20.27 5.82 -9.72
CA ASN A 64 -21.31 6.59 -9.03
C ASN A 64 -21.73 6.00 -7.68
N LYS A 65 -21.09 4.91 -7.22
CA LYS A 65 -21.41 4.24 -5.96
C LYS A 65 -20.39 4.56 -4.88
N GLY A 66 -20.86 4.83 -3.66
CA GLY A 66 -20.03 4.97 -2.46
C GLY A 66 -19.88 3.62 -1.78
N TYR A 67 -18.69 3.35 -1.24
CA TYR A 67 -18.37 2.16 -0.45
C TYR A 67 -17.74 2.60 0.86
N HIS A 68 -18.12 1.92 1.94
CA HIS A 68 -17.57 2.12 3.27
C HIS A 68 -17.17 0.75 3.83
N ILE A 69 -15.88 0.58 4.12
CA ILE A 69 -15.35 -0.63 4.74
C ILE A 69 -14.81 -0.21 6.10
N GLU A 70 -15.37 -0.76 7.16
CA GLU A 70 -14.91 -0.57 8.53
C GLU A 70 -14.09 -1.78 8.96
N CYS A 71 -12.92 -1.55 9.57
CA CYS A 71 -11.97 -2.59 9.96
C CYS A 71 -11.98 -2.75 11.49
N GLN A 72 -12.32 -3.95 11.96
CA GLN A 72 -12.41 -4.24 13.39
C GLN A 72 -11.49 -5.40 13.77
N SER A 73 -10.64 -5.19 14.78
CA SER A 73 -9.75 -6.24 15.25
C SER A 73 -10.52 -7.37 15.96
N THR A 74 -11.59 -7.03 16.69
CA THR A 74 -12.42 -7.99 17.45
C THR A 74 -13.89 -7.58 17.38
N TRP A 75 -14.77 -8.52 17.72
CA TRP A 75 -16.19 -8.24 17.84
C TRP A 75 -16.46 -7.12 18.87
N ASP A 76 -17.23 -6.13 18.44
CA ASP A 76 -17.76 -5.05 19.27
C ASP A 76 -19.29 -5.07 19.23
N SER A 77 -19.95 -5.15 20.39
CA SER A 77 -21.42 -5.17 20.50
C SER A 77 -22.10 -3.85 20.15
N THR A 78 -21.33 -2.78 19.91
CA THR A 78 -21.84 -1.46 19.51
C THR A 78 -21.70 -1.19 18.02
N MET A 79 -21.06 -2.11 17.27
CA MET A 79 -20.75 -1.93 15.86
C MET A 79 -22.00 -1.72 15.00
N GLU A 80 -23.11 -2.41 15.33
CA GLU A 80 -24.39 -2.22 14.64
C GLU A 80 -24.85 -0.76 14.67
N ILE A 81 -24.73 -0.11 15.82
CA ILE A 81 -25.12 1.30 16.00
C ILE A 81 -24.11 2.25 15.36
N GLN A 82 -22.81 1.97 15.52
CA GLN A 82 -21.75 2.77 14.91
C GLN A 82 -21.89 2.81 13.40
N MET A 83 -22.20 1.67 12.76
CA MET A 83 -22.38 1.63 11.30
C MET A 83 -23.56 2.51 10.84
N VAL A 84 -24.66 2.56 11.62
CA VAL A 84 -25.77 3.48 11.34
C VAL A 84 -25.31 4.93 11.44
N GLU A 85 -24.58 5.29 12.50
CA GLU A 85 -24.06 6.67 12.70
C GLU A 85 -23.09 7.07 11.59
N TYR A 86 -22.18 6.19 11.20
CA TYR A 86 -21.19 6.42 10.17
C TYR A 86 -21.84 6.62 8.80
N ASP A 87 -22.75 5.73 8.41
CA ASP A 87 -23.43 5.81 7.13
C ASP A 87 -24.39 7.00 7.03
N PHE A 88 -25.01 7.40 8.16
CA PHE A 88 -25.73 8.68 8.22
C PHE A 88 -24.81 9.87 8.01
N ALA A 89 -23.64 9.90 8.64
CA ALA A 89 -22.68 10.98 8.47
C ALA A 89 -22.20 11.07 7.01
N ILE A 90 -21.88 9.93 6.38
CA ILE A 90 -21.55 9.85 4.96
C ILE A 90 -22.72 10.31 4.08
N GLY A 91 -23.94 9.84 4.38
CA GLY A 91 -25.14 10.19 3.65
C GLY A 91 -25.45 11.69 3.70
N LEU A 92 -25.29 12.32 4.87
CA LEU A 92 -25.44 13.78 5.05
C LEU A 92 -24.40 14.56 4.24
N GLY A 93 -23.17 14.07 4.14
CA GLY A 93 -22.13 14.66 3.29
C GLY A 93 -22.45 14.53 1.78
N ASN A 94 -23.32 13.62 1.38
CA ASN A 94 -23.73 13.35 0.01
C ASN A 94 -25.20 13.75 -0.31
N ILE A 95 -25.82 14.55 0.57
CA ILE A 95 -27.22 14.95 0.42
C ILE A 95 -27.45 15.75 -0.87
N ARG A 96 -28.52 15.43 -1.59
CA ARG A 96 -28.95 16.15 -2.80
C ARG A 96 -30.37 16.63 -2.66
N LYS A 97 -30.66 17.83 -3.19
CA LYS A 97 -32.01 18.35 -3.27
C LYS A 97 -32.52 18.16 -4.71
N GLU A 98 -33.50 17.29 -4.90
CA GLU A 98 -34.11 16.98 -6.16
C GLU A 98 -35.63 17.19 -6.09
N HIS A 99 -36.17 18.03 -6.93
CA HIS A 99 -37.61 18.36 -6.96
C HIS A 99 -38.18 18.77 -5.59
N GLY A 100 -37.37 19.55 -4.81
CA GLY A 100 -37.78 20.03 -3.48
C GLY A 100 -37.59 19.02 -2.33
N ILE A 101 -37.19 17.78 -2.61
CA ILE A 101 -36.97 16.69 -1.65
C ILE A 101 -35.48 16.52 -1.42
N TYR A 102 -35.05 16.47 -0.16
CA TYR A 102 -33.68 16.08 0.19
C TYR A 102 -33.55 14.55 0.20
N ARG A 103 -32.55 14.05 -0.55
CA ARG A 103 -32.21 12.62 -0.61
C ARG A 103 -30.84 12.39 -0.01
N LEU A 104 -30.79 11.48 0.95
CA LEU A 104 -29.54 10.96 1.51
C LEU A 104 -29.18 9.66 0.76
N TYR A 105 -27.94 9.59 0.30
CA TYR A 105 -27.42 8.39 -0.37
C TYR A 105 -26.41 7.73 0.55
N PHE A 106 -26.79 6.60 1.12
CA PHE A 106 -25.91 5.78 1.93
C PHE A 106 -24.91 5.05 1.05
N PRO A 107 -23.67 4.83 1.54
CA PRO A 107 -22.74 3.94 0.88
C PRO A 107 -23.19 2.47 0.96
N SER A 108 -22.61 1.61 0.13
CA SER A 108 -22.62 0.18 0.36
C SER A 108 -21.55 -0.12 1.40
N SER A 109 -21.94 -0.55 2.60
CA SER A 109 -21.05 -0.67 3.75
C SER A 109 -20.85 -2.11 4.17
N CYS A 110 -19.64 -2.46 4.63
CA CYS A 110 -19.35 -3.73 5.27
C CYS A 110 -18.38 -3.57 6.44
N VAL A 111 -18.39 -4.53 7.36
CA VAL A 111 -17.43 -4.63 8.44
C VAL A 111 -16.49 -5.79 8.19
N LEU A 112 -15.18 -5.52 8.20
CA LEU A 112 -14.12 -6.50 8.10
C LEU A 112 -13.61 -6.83 9.51
N TYR A 113 -13.95 -8.01 10.03
CA TYR A 113 -13.38 -8.52 11.27
C TYR A 113 -12.10 -9.28 10.99
N LEU A 114 -11.00 -8.81 11.60
CA LEU A 114 -9.68 -9.39 11.42
C LEU A 114 -9.51 -10.70 12.17
N TRP A 115 -10.28 -10.90 13.23
CA TRP A 115 -10.17 -12.04 14.10
C TRP A 115 -11.53 -12.53 14.61
N GLY A 116 -11.63 -13.86 14.77
CA GLY A 116 -12.83 -14.53 15.20
C GLY A 116 -13.67 -15.04 14.04
N LYS A 117 -14.65 -15.84 14.41
CA LYS A 117 -15.68 -16.38 13.52
C LYS A 117 -17.04 -16.23 14.17
N SER A 118 -18.05 -16.01 13.38
CA SER A 118 -19.43 -15.99 13.85
C SER A 118 -20.35 -16.54 12.74
N ASP A 119 -21.49 -17.07 13.12
CA ASP A 119 -22.54 -17.47 12.17
C ASP A 119 -23.31 -16.26 11.61
N LYS A 120 -23.01 -15.05 12.09
CA LYS A 120 -23.62 -13.82 11.58
C LYS A 120 -22.90 -13.37 10.32
N ASP A 121 -23.64 -13.30 9.24
CA ASP A 121 -23.21 -12.77 7.95
C ASP A 121 -23.54 -11.28 7.78
N HIS A 122 -24.40 -10.73 8.66
CA HIS A 122 -24.82 -9.34 8.65
C HIS A 122 -25.00 -8.78 10.06
N LEU A 123 -24.70 -7.49 10.21
CA LEU A 123 -25.19 -6.64 11.29
C LEU A 123 -26.58 -6.13 10.87
N VAL A 124 -27.55 -6.15 11.79
CA VAL A 124 -28.93 -5.76 11.47
C VAL A 124 -29.45 -4.76 12.50
N VAL A 125 -29.93 -3.63 12.03
CA VAL A 125 -30.64 -2.62 12.84
C VAL A 125 -31.98 -2.34 12.23
N GLU A 126 -33.06 -2.41 13.02
CA GLU A 126 -34.37 -2.02 12.59
C GLU A 126 -34.68 -0.58 13.01
N LEU A 127 -34.87 0.29 12.03
CA LEU A 127 -35.32 1.67 12.24
C LEU A 127 -36.85 1.73 12.28
N VAL A 128 -37.41 2.04 13.44
CA VAL A 128 -38.86 2.13 13.62
C VAL A 128 -39.30 3.58 13.52
N MET A 129 -40.10 3.90 12.51
CA MET A 129 -40.63 5.25 12.28
C MET A 129 -41.83 5.55 13.18
N PRO A 130 -42.14 6.83 13.50
CA PRO A 130 -43.26 7.20 14.35
C PRO A 130 -44.65 6.72 13.84
N ASP A 131 -44.75 6.52 12.54
CA ASP A 131 -45.98 6.00 11.88
C ASP A 131 -46.05 4.45 11.86
N GLY A 132 -45.07 3.79 12.53
CA GLY A 132 -44.98 2.33 12.62
C GLY A 132 -44.32 1.65 11.45
N ARG A 133 -43.89 2.39 10.42
CA ARG A 133 -43.07 1.80 9.34
C ARG A 133 -41.72 1.38 9.90
N ARG A 134 -41.22 0.25 9.38
CA ARG A 134 -39.92 -0.32 9.75
C ARG A 134 -39.01 -0.39 8.54
N ILE A 135 -37.78 0.00 8.73
CA ILE A 135 -36.73 -0.08 7.71
C ILE A 135 -35.61 -0.92 8.31
N GLU A 136 -35.33 -2.05 7.70
CA GLU A 136 -34.22 -2.88 8.09
C GLU A 136 -32.95 -2.37 7.42
N TYR A 137 -31.97 -1.99 8.24
CA TYR A 137 -30.63 -1.61 7.81
C TYR A 137 -29.71 -2.80 8.05
N ARG A 138 -29.10 -3.32 6.96
CA ARG A 138 -28.25 -4.50 6.98
C ARG A 138 -26.87 -4.16 6.45
N VAL A 139 -25.84 -4.58 7.19
CA VAL A 139 -24.43 -4.41 6.82
C VAL A 139 -23.77 -5.77 6.76
N PRO A 140 -23.26 -6.22 5.61
CA PRO A 140 -22.50 -7.45 5.48
C PRO A 140 -21.28 -7.47 6.42
N VAL A 141 -20.96 -8.65 6.93
CA VAL A 141 -19.78 -8.90 7.76
C VAL A 141 -18.86 -9.87 7.03
N VAL A 142 -17.58 -9.54 7.06
CA VAL A 142 -16.49 -10.34 6.49
C VAL A 142 -15.54 -10.75 7.61
N TYR A 143 -15.28 -12.03 7.76
CA TYR A 143 -14.26 -12.53 8.68
C TYR A 143 -13.03 -12.99 7.87
N VAL A 144 -11.85 -12.44 8.19
CA VAL A 144 -10.60 -12.85 7.52
C VAL A 144 -10.34 -14.36 7.69
N GLU A 145 -10.72 -14.92 8.84
CA GLU A 145 -10.53 -16.34 9.14
C GLU A 145 -11.43 -17.28 8.34
N ASP A 146 -12.48 -16.78 7.67
CA ASP A 146 -13.37 -17.59 6.84
C ASP A 146 -12.75 -17.89 5.46
N TYR A 147 -11.74 -17.13 5.05
CA TYR A 147 -11.06 -17.34 3.78
C TYR A 147 -9.80 -18.19 3.97
N SER A 148 -9.75 -19.33 3.32
CA SER A 148 -8.51 -20.10 3.15
C SER A 148 -7.52 -19.31 2.28
N ARG A 149 -6.24 -19.68 2.33
CA ARG A 149 -5.22 -19.11 1.48
C ARG A 149 -5.55 -19.31 -0.01
N GLU A 150 -6.04 -20.50 -0.36
CA GLU A 150 -6.45 -20.88 -1.71
C GLU A 150 -7.59 -19.99 -2.22
N GLU A 151 -8.58 -19.70 -1.37
CA GLU A 151 -9.69 -18.80 -1.71
C GLU A 151 -9.21 -17.36 -1.88
N ILE A 152 -8.30 -16.90 -1.02
CA ILE A 152 -7.67 -15.57 -1.16
C ILE A 152 -6.97 -15.46 -2.53
N PHE A 153 -6.23 -16.49 -2.93
CA PHE A 153 -5.53 -16.51 -4.21
C PHE A 153 -6.50 -16.57 -5.41
N GLN A 154 -7.48 -17.46 -5.35
CA GLN A 154 -8.46 -17.64 -6.43
C GLN A 154 -9.33 -16.42 -6.67
N LYS A 155 -9.72 -15.74 -5.59
CA LYS A 155 -10.57 -14.54 -5.62
C LYS A 155 -9.77 -13.24 -5.68
N TYR A 156 -8.44 -13.32 -5.72
CA TYR A 156 -7.54 -12.17 -5.70
C TYR A 156 -7.73 -11.24 -4.48
N LEU A 157 -8.11 -11.81 -3.33
CA LEU A 157 -8.36 -11.06 -2.08
C LEU A 157 -7.05 -10.68 -1.37
N VAL A 158 -6.09 -10.12 -2.11
CA VAL A 158 -4.76 -9.74 -1.62
C VAL A 158 -4.85 -8.75 -0.45
N PHE A 159 -5.89 -7.94 -0.41
CA PHE A 159 -6.19 -7.03 0.69
C PHE A 159 -6.27 -7.72 2.07
N LEU A 160 -6.58 -9.02 2.12
CA LEU A 160 -6.68 -9.80 3.35
C LEU A 160 -5.34 -10.39 3.81
N LEU A 161 -4.33 -10.46 2.93
CA LEU A 161 -3.06 -11.15 3.23
C LEU A 161 -2.29 -10.56 4.42
N PRO A 162 -2.20 -9.24 4.65
CA PRO A 162 -1.55 -8.71 5.84
C PRO A 162 -2.14 -9.27 7.14
N TYR A 163 -3.44 -9.53 7.15
CA TYR A 163 -4.15 -10.05 8.34
C TYR A 163 -4.18 -11.57 8.43
N TYR A 164 -3.63 -12.28 7.44
CA TYR A 164 -3.63 -13.75 7.42
C TYR A 164 -2.97 -14.35 8.67
N SER A 165 -1.96 -13.69 9.23
CA SER A 165 -1.26 -14.12 10.45
C SER A 165 -2.11 -14.06 11.72
N MET A 166 -3.25 -13.34 11.74
CA MET A 166 -4.13 -13.23 12.91
C MET A 166 -4.61 -14.59 13.43
N ARG A 167 -4.82 -15.57 12.54
CA ARG A 167 -5.18 -16.94 12.87
C ARG A 167 -4.17 -17.69 13.75
N TYR A 168 -2.93 -17.16 13.82
CA TYR A 168 -1.84 -17.74 14.61
C TYR A 168 -1.63 -17.05 15.97
N GLU A 169 -2.30 -15.93 16.24
CA GLU A 169 -2.07 -15.16 17.47
C GLU A 169 -2.25 -16.00 18.73
N ARG A 170 -3.30 -16.80 18.81
CA ARG A 170 -3.52 -17.72 19.96
C ARG A 170 -2.60 -18.93 19.95
N LYS A 171 -2.07 -19.31 18.80
CA LYS A 171 -1.24 -20.49 18.61
C LYS A 171 0.26 -20.18 18.59
N ARG A 172 0.66 -18.91 18.73
CA ARG A 172 2.07 -18.49 18.58
C ARG A 172 3.05 -19.26 19.46
N LYS A 173 2.66 -19.56 20.72
CA LYS A 173 3.47 -20.38 21.62
C LYS A 173 3.65 -21.83 21.18
N GLU A 174 2.71 -22.35 20.41
CA GLU A 174 2.80 -23.69 19.84
C GLU A 174 3.82 -23.71 18.70
N LEU A 175 3.87 -22.65 17.88
CA LEU A 175 4.87 -22.51 16.82
C LEU A 175 6.30 -22.52 17.36
N GLY A 176 6.53 -21.89 18.51
CA GLY A 176 7.86 -21.90 19.17
C GLY A 176 8.26 -23.24 19.77
N ARG A 177 7.29 -24.15 20.03
CA ARG A 177 7.52 -25.43 20.71
C ARG A 177 7.47 -26.66 19.79
N ASP A 178 6.75 -26.55 18.69
CA ASP A 178 6.47 -27.64 17.77
C ASP A 178 7.12 -27.37 16.39
N PRO A 179 8.22 -28.07 16.05
CA PRO A 179 8.93 -27.86 14.80
C PRO A 179 8.09 -28.19 13.55
N GLU A 180 7.10 -29.10 13.64
CA GLU A 180 6.23 -29.44 12.50
C GLU A 180 5.26 -28.28 12.24
N LYS A 181 4.61 -27.76 13.27
CA LYS A 181 3.73 -26.60 13.17
C LYS A 181 4.47 -25.37 12.64
N LEU A 182 5.71 -25.16 13.11
CA LEU A 182 6.55 -24.08 12.61
C LEU A 182 6.87 -24.24 11.12
N ARG A 183 7.23 -25.46 10.69
CA ARG A 183 7.49 -25.74 9.29
C ARG A 183 6.28 -25.48 8.42
N ASP A 184 5.09 -25.94 8.84
CA ASP A 184 3.85 -25.79 8.12
C ASP A 184 3.48 -24.30 8.01
N PHE A 185 3.59 -23.55 9.11
CA PHE A 185 3.43 -22.09 9.14
C PHE A 185 4.37 -21.38 8.14
N LEU A 186 5.66 -21.69 8.15
CA LEU A 186 6.63 -21.08 7.24
C LEU A 186 6.37 -21.47 5.78
N GLU A 187 5.90 -22.68 5.51
CA GLU A 187 5.55 -23.08 4.14
C GLU A 187 4.33 -22.32 3.62
N GLU A 188 3.31 -22.07 4.44
CA GLU A 188 2.19 -21.22 4.04
C GLU A 188 2.66 -19.83 3.61
N TYR A 189 3.62 -19.24 4.33
CA TYR A 189 4.16 -17.92 3.98
C TYR A 189 5.07 -17.94 2.75
N ARG A 190 5.82 -19.02 2.52
CA ARG A 190 6.52 -19.20 1.23
C ARG A 190 5.59 -19.30 0.05
N GLU A 191 4.42 -19.91 0.23
CA GLU A 191 3.41 -19.95 -0.83
C GLU A 191 2.76 -18.59 -1.06
N ILE A 192 2.54 -17.81 0.00
CA ILE A 192 2.07 -16.42 -0.10
C ILE A 192 3.11 -15.57 -0.86
N GLU A 193 4.39 -15.66 -0.50
CA GLU A 193 5.47 -14.94 -1.16
C GLU A 193 5.54 -15.31 -2.66
N ARG A 194 5.57 -16.60 -3.01
CA ARG A 194 5.56 -17.07 -4.40
C ARG A 194 4.34 -16.59 -5.20
N TYR A 195 3.18 -16.54 -4.56
CA TYR A 195 1.98 -15.98 -5.18
C TYR A 195 2.15 -14.48 -5.46
N LEU A 196 2.65 -13.72 -4.50
CA LEU A 196 2.90 -12.27 -4.66
C LEU A 196 3.97 -11.99 -5.71
N GLU A 197 5.06 -12.79 -5.76
CA GLU A 197 6.07 -12.70 -6.81
C GLU A 197 5.44 -12.84 -8.20
N LYS A 198 4.65 -13.87 -8.40
CA LYS A 198 3.97 -14.13 -9.66
C LYS A 198 2.98 -13.01 -10.03
N GLU A 199 2.20 -12.53 -9.06
CA GLU A 199 1.16 -11.53 -9.34
C GLU A 199 1.69 -10.12 -9.50
N PHE A 200 2.83 -9.78 -8.91
CA PHE A 200 3.35 -8.42 -8.90
C PHE A 200 4.74 -8.29 -9.55
N LEU A 201 5.73 -9.11 -9.18
CA LEU A 201 7.08 -8.99 -9.74
C LEU A 201 7.14 -9.39 -11.21
N GLU A 202 6.50 -10.49 -11.60
CA GLU A 202 6.45 -10.92 -13.00
C GLU A 202 5.66 -9.93 -13.90
N LYS A 203 4.92 -8.99 -13.29
CA LYS A 203 4.16 -7.93 -13.96
C LYS A 203 4.78 -6.53 -13.79
N ASP A 204 6.05 -6.44 -13.43
CA ASP A 204 6.80 -5.19 -13.23
C ASP A 204 6.21 -4.25 -12.14
N GLN A 205 5.53 -4.82 -11.13
CA GLN A 205 4.92 -4.08 -10.02
C GLN A 205 5.72 -4.24 -8.72
N GLU A 206 7.04 -4.02 -8.78
CA GLU A 206 7.99 -4.20 -7.67
C GLU A 206 7.61 -3.39 -6.42
N ILE A 207 7.19 -2.14 -6.59
CA ILE A 207 6.81 -1.26 -5.47
C ILE A 207 5.62 -1.86 -4.72
N MET A 208 4.60 -2.34 -5.44
CA MET A 208 3.43 -2.95 -4.84
C MET A 208 3.76 -4.26 -4.11
N PHE A 209 4.61 -5.10 -4.71
CA PHE A 209 5.12 -6.30 -4.06
C PHE A 209 5.77 -5.96 -2.71
N ARG A 210 6.71 -5.01 -2.70
CA ARG A 210 7.42 -4.59 -1.49
C ARG A 210 6.48 -4.03 -0.42
N ASP A 211 5.57 -3.15 -0.81
CA ASP A 211 4.62 -2.54 0.12
C ASP A 211 3.71 -3.61 0.75
N ILE A 212 3.20 -4.59 -0.02
CA ILE A 212 2.38 -5.68 0.52
C ILE A 212 3.20 -6.56 1.47
N VAL A 213 4.40 -6.98 1.07
CA VAL A 213 5.29 -7.82 1.91
C VAL A 213 5.65 -7.10 3.21
N GLU A 214 5.92 -5.79 3.16
CA GLU A 214 6.15 -4.98 4.35
C GLU A 214 4.95 -5.00 5.30
N LEU A 215 3.73 -4.82 4.78
CA LEU A 215 2.51 -4.82 5.60
C LEU A 215 2.23 -6.20 6.21
N ILE A 216 2.44 -7.29 5.47
CA ILE A 216 2.38 -8.66 6.00
C ILE A 216 3.40 -8.83 7.12
N SER A 217 4.64 -8.39 6.91
CA SER A 217 5.71 -8.49 7.89
C SER A 217 5.43 -7.68 9.15
N ARG A 218 4.84 -6.50 9.03
CA ARG A 218 4.45 -5.66 10.18
C ARG A 218 3.45 -6.37 11.09
N ILE A 219 2.39 -6.93 10.54
CA ILE A 219 1.38 -7.67 11.33
C ILE A 219 1.97 -8.97 11.88
N GLY A 220 2.68 -9.75 11.05
CA GLY A 220 3.33 -10.99 11.48
C GLY A 220 4.30 -10.78 12.65
N ASN A 221 5.18 -9.78 12.56
CA ASN A 221 6.11 -9.43 13.63
C ASN A 221 5.40 -8.97 14.92
N HIS A 222 4.28 -8.26 14.78
CA HIS A 222 3.47 -7.87 15.93
C HIS A 222 2.86 -9.08 16.64
N ILE A 223 2.33 -10.03 15.89
CA ILE A 223 1.74 -11.26 16.43
C ILE A 223 2.80 -12.15 17.06
N LEU A 224 3.97 -12.28 16.43
CA LEU A 224 5.08 -13.13 16.86
C LEU A 224 6.04 -12.45 17.84
N ARG A 225 5.69 -11.26 18.37
CA ARG A 225 6.57 -10.42 19.20
C ARG A 225 7.20 -11.13 20.40
N ASP A 226 6.54 -12.15 20.95
CA ASP A 226 6.98 -12.91 22.12
C ASP A 226 7.74 -14.20 21.76
N GLU A 227 7.89 -14.53 20.46
CA GLU A 227 8.49 -15.76 19.94
C GLU A 227 9.64 -15.43 18.98
N GLU A 228 10.78 -14.95 19.51
CA GLU A 228 11.87 -14.38 18.72
C GLU A 228 12.40 -15.31 17.62
N GLN A 229 12.56 -16.61 17.91
CA GLN A 229 13.05 -17.58 16.91
C GLN A 229 12.04 -17.78 15.75
N VAL A 230 10.74 -17.76 16.05
CA VAL A 230 9.68 -17.87 15.02
C VAL A 230 9.67 -16.62 14.17
N LYS A 231 9.77 -15.47 14.81
CA LYS A 231 9.82 -14.15 14.17
C LYS A 231 11.03 -14.00 13.22
N GLU A 232 12.22 -14.44 13.66
CA GLU A 232 13.42 -14.41 12.81
C GLU A 232 13.23 -15.25 11.54
N ARG A 233 12.78 -16.50 11.67
CA ARG A 233 12.50 -17.37 10.51
C ARG A 233 11.38 -16.87 9.62
N PHE A 234 10.35 -16.27 10.20
CA PHE A 234 9.30 -15.61 9.45
C PHE A 234 9.85 -14.44 8.64
N GLY A 235 10.73 -13.62 9.24
CA GLY A 235 11.42 -12.52 8.59
C GLY A 235 12.32 -12.97 7.44
N GLU A 236 13.01 -14.12 7.58
CA GLU A 236 13.80 -14.72 6.47
C GLU A 236 12.91 -15.08 5.29
N VAL A 237 11.73 -15.63 5.53
CA VAL A 237 10.79 -15.98 4.45
C VAL A 237 10.22 -14.72 3.80
N MET A 238 9.65 -13.79 4.59
CA MET A 238 8.95 -12.64 4.03
C MET A 238 9.86 -11.48 3.63
N GLY A 239 11.09 -11.42 4.16
CA GLY A 239 12.03 -10.31 3.91
C GLY A 239 13.11 -10.61 2.89
N GLY A 240 13.38 -11.88 2.59
CA GLY A 240 14.52 -12.28 1.76
C GLY A 240 14.51 -11.64 0.36
N LYS A 241 13.41 -11.72 -0.35
CA LYS A 241 13.27 -11.16 -1.69
C LYS A 241 13.28 -9.63 -1.71
N VAL A 242 12.70 -8.99 -0.71
CA VAL A 242 12.73 -7.52 -0.57
C VAL A 242 14.16 -7.03 -0.38
N LEU A 243 14.98 -7.70 0.44
CA LEU A 243 16.38 -7.36 0.66
C LEU A 243 17.21 -7.54 -0.62
N GLU A 244 16.94 -8.58 -1.41
CA GLU A 244 17.58 -8.81 -2.72
C GLU A 244 17.28 -7.65 -3.66
N LEU A 245 16.01 -7.26 -3.81
CA LEU A 245 15.58 -6.14 -4.66
C LEU A 245 16.17 -4.80 -4.21
N GLU A 246 16.29 -4.55 -2.92
CA GLU A 246 16.94 -3.34 -2.39
C GLU A 246 18.43 -3.32 -2.67
N SER A 247 19.11 -4.47 -2.54
CA SER A 247 20.52 -4.61 -2.87
C SER A 247 20.77 -4.32 -4.36
N ASP A 248 19.98 -4.90 -5.25
CA ASP A 248 20.06 -4.68 -6.70
C ASP A 248 19.84 -3.21 -7.06
N LYS A 249 18.89 -2.55 -6.41
CA LYS A 249 18.63 -1.12 -6.59
C LYS A 249 19.82 -0.26 -6.17
N LEU A 250 20.44 -0.56 -5.02
CA LEU A 250 21.63 0.14 -4.55
C LEU A 250 22.83 -0.06 -5.48
N ILE A 251 23.00 -1.28 -6.00
CA ILE A 251 24.04 -1.59 -6.99
C ILE A 251 23.81 -0.78 -8.28
N LYS A 252 22.59 -0.76 -8.82
CA LYS A 252 22.25 0.05 -10.01
C LYS A 252 22.51 1.52 -9.79
N GLN A 253 22.06 2.08 -8.66
CA GLN A 253 22.33 3.49 -8.31
C GLN A 253 23.84 3.77 -8.19
N GLY A 254 24.62 2.86 -7.59
CA GLY A 254 26.06 2.99 -7.49
C GLY A 254 26.75 2.99 -8.86
N ILE A 255 26.30 2.14 -9.79
CA ILE A 255 26.80 2.10 -11.17
C ILE A 255 26.46 3.41 -11.90
N GLU A 256 25.21 3.88 -11.83
CA GLU A 256 24.78 5.13 -12.46
C GLU A 256 25.59 6.33 -11.95
N GLN A 257 25.76 6.45 -10.63
CA GLN A 257 26.58 7.50 -10.02
C GLN A 257 28.04 7.40 -10.44
N GLY A 258 28.58 6.18 -10.54
CA GLY A 258 29.95 5.94 -11.01
C GLY A 258 30.14 6.37 -12.46
N ILE A 259 29.20 6.08 -13.35
CA ILE A 259 29.20 6.51 -14.75
C ILE A 259 29.12 8.04 -14.83
N GLU A 260 28.20 8.68 -14.12
CA GLU A 260 28.06 10.14 -14.11
C GLU A 260 29.34 10.85 -13.63
N GLN A 261 29.90 10.37 -12.52
CA GLN A 261 31.20 10.91 -12.02
C GLN A 261 32.34 10.68 -12.99
N GLY A 262 32.36 9.53 -13.66
CA GLY A 262 33.36 9.23 -14.71
C GLY A 262 33.26 10.19 -15.89
N MET A 263 32.05 10.38 -16.41
CA MET A 263 31.78 11.32 -17.51
C MET A 263 32.15 12.77 -17.13
N GLU A 264 31.83 13.20 -15.93
CA GLU A 264 32.14 14.56 -15.46
C GLU A 264 33.65 14.76 -15.32
N ARG A 265 34.38 13.75 -14.83
CA ARG A 265 35.86 13.79 -14.78
C ARG A 265 36.48 13.87 -16.18
N GLU A 266 35.98 13.06 -17.11
CA GLU A 266 36.46 13.04 -18.50
C GLU A 266 36.16 14.34 -19.22
N ARG A 267 34.98 14.93 -19.01
CA ARG A 267 34.64 16.27 -19.51
C ARG A 267 35.62 17.33 -19.01
N LYS A 268 35.87 17.36 -17.69
CA LYS A 268 36.85 18.30 -17.10
C LYS A 268 38.27 18.10 -17.62
N ASN A 269 38.71 16.86 -17.84
CA ASN A 269 40.00 16.55 -18.41
C ASN A 269 40.10 17.00 -19.88
N THR A 270 39.04 16.78 -20.65
CA THR A 270 38.93 17.23 -22.06
C THR A 270 38.95 18.76 -22.14
N GLU A 271 38.24 19.46 -21.28
CA GLU A 271 38.23 20.92 -21.21
C GLU A 271 39.64 21.46 -20.90
N LYS A 272 40.34 20.86 -19.92
CA LYS A 272 41.73 21.23 -19.58
C LYS A 272 42.69 20.95 -20.71
N ALA A 273 42.52 19.84 -21.44
CA ALA A 273 43.36 19.51 -22.58
C ALA A 273 43.15 20.50 -23.74
N LEU A 274 41.90 20.83 -24.05
CA LEU A 274 41.53 21.84 -25.05
C LEU A 274 42.08 23.23 -24.70
N GLN A 275 42.04 23.59 -23.42
CA GLN A 275 42.61 24.85 -22.95
C GLN A 275 44.13 24.90 -23.20
N LYS A 276 44.84 23.83 -22.86
CA LYS A 276 46.31 23.73 -23.12
C LYS A 276 46.62 23.78 -24.62
N VAL A 277 45.82 23.17 -25.48
CA VAL A 277 45.97 23.24 -26.94
C VAL A 277 45.83 24.68 -27.41
N LYS A 278 44.78 25.40 -26.97
CA LYS A 278 44.57 26.81 -27.30
C LYS A 278 45.76 27.70 -26.87
N GLU A 279 46.25 27.53 -25.65
CA GLU A 279 47.40 28.26 -25.13
C GLU A 279 48.64 27.98 -25.96
N ALA A 280 48.92 26.74 -26.37
CA ALA A 280 50.01 26.35 -27.23
C ALA A 280 49.86 26.94 -28.66
N GLU A 281 48.67 26.96 -29.21
CA GLU A 281 48.39 27.58 -30.52
C GLU A 281 48.64 29.10 -30.50
N GLU A 282 48.21 29.77 -29.44
CA GLU A 282 48.47 31.21 -29.25
C GLU A 282 49.95 31.50 -29.13
N GLU A 283 50.70 30.70 -28.37
CA GLU A 283 52.15 30.86 -28.25
C GLU A 283 52.88 30.59 -29.57
N ILE A 284 52.46 29.57 -30.32
CA ILE A 284 52.98 29.32 -31.69
C ILE A 284 52.71 30.52 -32.60
N ARG A 285 51.51 31.11 -32.53
CA ARG A 285 51.19 32.32 -33.33
C ARG A 285 52.06 33.49 -32.97
N ARG A 286 52.28 33.72 -31.67
CA ARG A 286 53.12 34.76 -31.16
C ARG A 286 54.61 34.59 -31.62
N LEU A 287 55.16 33.37 -31.51
CA LEU A 287 56.50 33.05 -31.95
C LEU A 287 56.68 33.22 -33.47
N LYS A 288 55.68 32.86 -34.30
CA LYS A 288 55.66 33.09 -35.74
C LYS A 288 55.72 34.58 -36.09
N GLN A 289 54.99 35.45 -35.37
CA GLN A 289 55.02 36.89 -35.57
C GLN A 289 56.36 37.46 -35.23
N LEU A 290 56.96 37.07 -34.11
CA LEU A 290 58.33 37.51 -33.73
C LEU A 290 59.35 37.06 -34.72
N LEU A 291 59.27 35.88 -35.32
CA LEU A 291 60.16 35.41 -36.39
C LEU A 291 60.01 36.22 -37.68
N GLN A 292 58.80 36.59 -38.05
CA GLN A 292 58.57 37.45 -39.23
C GLN A 292 59.13 38.86 -39.03
N GLU A 293 58.95 39.45 -37.85
CA GLU A 293 59.55 40.78 -37.51
C GLU A 293 61.05 40.78 -37.52
N LYS A 294 61.69 39.71 -37.01
CA LYS A 294 63.16 39.56 -37.06
C LYS A 294 63.70 39.26 -38.46
N GLY A 295 62.92 38.53 -39.28
CA GLY A 295 63.26 38.23 -40.66
C GLY A 295 63.18 39.46 -41.61
N ALA A 296 62.30 40.40 -41.32
CA ALA A 296 62.16 41.66 -42.09
C ALA A 296 63.24 42.67 -41.77
N GLY A 297 63.90 42.56 -40.60
CA GLY A 297 65.02 43.46 -40.21
C GLY A 297 66.41 43.11 -40.78
N HIS A 298 66.51 42.06 -41.60
CA HIS A 298 67.79 41.63 -42.21
C HIS A 298 67.90 41.82 -43.75
N THR A 299 66.96 42.54 -44.33
CA THR A 299 66.93 42.81 -45.81
C THR A 299 67.26 44.26 -46.15
N GLU A 300 67.76 45.08 -45.19
CA GLU A 300 68.27 46.39 -45.47
C GLU A 300 69.71 46.50 -44.89
N GLN A 301 70.66 45.93 -45.67
CA GLN A 301 72.10 46.39 -45.70
C GLN A 301 72.66 46.03 -47.06
#